data_9c9c9f6187d180a545d8623fe4470bca
#
_entry.id   9c9c9f6187d180a545d8623fe4470bca
#
_cell.length_a   1.000
_cell.length_b   1.000
_cell.length_c   1.000
_cell.angle_alpha   90.00
_cell.angle_beta   90.00
_cell.angle_gamma   90.00
#
_symmetry.space_group_name_H-M   'P 1'
#
loop_
_entity.id
_entity.type
_entity.pdbx_description
1 polymer ?
#
loop_
_entity_poly.entity_id
_entity_poly.type
_entity_poly.pdbx_seq_one_letter_code
_entity_poly.pdbx_strand_id
1 'polypeptide(L)'
;MSKQAVVGILAHVDAGKTTLAEAILFNAGRIRKRGRVDDGDSHLDTNAIERERGITIFSSQAVFDHGETHVMLVDAPGHVDFSAEAERTLRALDYAILVVGANDGVQGHTETLWRLLARYDIPTFIFINKIDLENPGRDVLLAQLGQRLSEGCLDANELLDGICALMRERAWLPEFAARVYRVSRGDRGERLAWVKVTGGVLRAKQVVEGCSGASTWEQKIDQVRIYNGEKYELAQEVAAGGICAVTGLADVRPGDALGAEPAGDAPVIAPVLTYTVLPGEHDVHTVFKALTELADEDPMLGVSWNTHLEQIHLQLMGAVQLEVVQRVLADRFGLSVAFESGGILYKETISQPVEGVGHFEPLRHYAEVHLSLEPLPAGSGVQFGTVTSTDELDLNWQRLALTNAMERDHLGVLTGSPITDVRITLTGGRAHAKHTEGGDFRQATYRAIRQGLMQAREAGAAVLLEPWYRFELEVPGECVGRALSDATRMGAECEPPTMAGDRAKLVGRVPASEVQDYALEVAAYTSGRGHLYLEFAGYAACHDAERVIEAAAYEPEADLPNTPDSVFCSHGAGYTVKWYDVPAAAHVKVDPATFRPWRAADAEFFGHM
;
A
#
# COMPACT_ATOMS: atom_id res chain seq x y z
N MET A 1 26.99 21.73 15.96
CA MET A 1 26.53 20.38 15.59
C MET A 1 26.79 20.24 14.09
N SER A 2 27.43 19.17 13.64
CA SER A 2 27.56 18.89 12.21
C SER A 2 26.18 18.82 11.59
N LYS A 3 25.97 19.41 10.42
CA LYS A 3 24.73 19.26 9.67
C LYS A 3 24.59 17.79 9.27
N GLN A 4 23.40 17.25 9.35
CA GLN A 4 23.12 15.84 9.02
C GLN A 4 21.93 15.78 8.08
N ALA A 5 21.99 14.94 7.05
CA ALA A 5 20.90 14.75 6.11
C ALA A 5 20.80 13.29 5.64
N VAL A 6 19.58 12.82 5.51
CA VAL A 6 19.26 11.55 4.83
C VAL A 6 18.80 11.88 3.41
N VAL A 7 19.58 11.43 2.43
CA VAL A 7 19.36 11.69 1.00
C VAL A 7 19.04 10.39 0.29
N GLY A 8 17.85 10.29 -0.30
CA GLY A 8 17.46 9.13 -1.09
C GLY A 8 17.80 9.27 -2.57
N ILE A 9 18.19 8.19 -3.22
CA ILE A 9 18.29 8.13 -4.67
C ILE A 9 17.15 7.27 -5.20
N LEU A 10 16.35 7.85 -6.10
CA LEU A 10 15.21 7.21 -6.73
C LEU A 10 15.33 7.34 -8.25
N ALA A 11 14.81 6.37 -8.97
CA ALA A 11 14.84 6.36 -10.42
C ALA A 11 13.84 5.37 -10.98
N HIS A 12 13.44 5.59 -12.23
CA HIS A 12 12.90 4.51 -13.05
C HIS A 12 14.00 3.45 -13.33
N VAL A 13 13.59 2.23 -13.64
CA VAL A 13 14.50 1.13 -14.02
C VAL A 13 15.47 1.62 -15.12
N ASP A 14 16.70 1.19 -15.04
CA ASP A 14 17.78 1.50 -15.99
C ASP A 14 18.15 2.99 -16.14
N ALA A 15 17.59 3.92 -15.39
CA ALA A 15 18.01 5.32 -15.43
C ALA A 15 19.44 5.56 -14.89
N GLY A 16 20.06 4.54 -14.26
CA GLY A 16 21.45 4.59 -13.75
C GLY A 16 21.57 5.04 -12.29
N LYS A 17 20.57 4.73 -11.48
CA LYS A 17 20.50 5.02 -10.05
C LYS A 17 21.73 4.51 -9.28
N THR A 18 22.00 3.21 -9.32
CA THR A 18 23.14 2.58 -8.63
C THR A 18 24.47 3.09 -9.15
N THR A 19 24.58 3.38 -10.44
CA THR A 19 25.79 4.00 -11.04
C THR A 19 26.07 5.39 -10.46
N LEU A 20 25.04 6.20 -10.25
CA LEU A 20 25.17 7.51 -9.59
C LEU A 20 25.57 7.36 -8.12
N ALA A 21 24.93 6.43 -7.39
CA ALA A 21 25.27 6.15 -5.99
C ALA A 21 26.75 5.73 -5.83
N GLU A 22 27.23 4.81 -6.66
CA GLU A 22 28.64 4.39 -6.70
C GLU A 22 29.58 5.56 -7.03
N ALA A 23 29.20 6.44 -7.96
CA ALA A 23 29.97 7.63 -8.30
C ALA A 23 30.06 8.61 -7.13
N ILE A 24 28.97 8.83 -6.40
CA ILE A 24 28.94 9.67 -5.20
C ILE A 24 29.89 9.11 -4.13
N LEU A 25 29.78 7.81 -3.83
CA LEU A 25 30.61 7.14 -2.83
C LEU A 25 32.10 7.13 -3.19
N PHE A 26 32.42 6.95 -4.47
CA PHE A 26 33.79 7.02 -4.97
C PHE A 26 34.36 8.44 -4.82
N ASN A 27 33.62 9.46 -5.22
CA ASN A 27 34.04 10.85 -5.11
C ASN A 27 34.19 11.30 -3.63
N ALA A 28 33.36 10.75 -2.74
CA ALA A 28 33.47 10.93 -1.30
C ALA A 28 34.62 10.12 -0.65
N GLY A 29 35.37 9.32 -1.42
CA GLY A 29 36.48 8.51 -0.94
C GLY A 29 36.08 7.32 -0.06
N ARG A 30 34.82 6.93 -0.07
CA ARG A 30 34.31 5.79 0.72
C ARG A 30 34.58 4.43 0.08
N ILE A 31 34.62 4.40 -1.23
CA ILE A 31 34.99 3.20 -2.01
C ILE A 31 36.23 3.49 -2.85
N ARG A 32 37.09 2.49 -3.04
CA ARG A 32 38.35 2.64 -3.77
C ARG A 32 38.19 2.47 -5.29
N LYS A 33 37.15 1.80 -5.73
CA LYS A 33 36.81 1.49 -7.13
C LYS A 33 35.29 1.65 -7.26
N ARG A 34 34.83 2.24 -8.36
CA ARG A 34 33.39 2.26 -8.69
C ARG A 34 32.97 0.83 -9.05
N GLY A 35 31.98 0.31 -8.36
CA GLY A 35 31.30 -0.91 -8.76
C GLY A 35 30.45 -0.69 -10.01
N ARG A 36 30.14 -1.74 -10.73
CA ARG A 36 29.23 -1.74 -11.87
C ARG A 36 28.15 -2.80 -11.63
N VAL A 37 26.92 -2.41 -11.89
CA VAL A 37 25.77 -3.31 -11.76
C VAL A 37 25.96 -4.53 -12.69
N ASP A 38 26.38 -4.27 -13.94
CA ASP A 38 26.62 -5.31 -14.95
C ASP A 38 27.70 -6.33 -14.54
N ASP A 39 28.66 -5.92 -13.72
CA ASP A 39 29.76 -6.76 -13.24
C ASP A 39 29.44 -7.43 -11.89
N GLY A 40 28.30 -7.09 -11.26
CA GLY A 40 27.86 -7.59 -9.96
C GLY A 40 28.76 -7.18 -8.77
N ASP A 41 29.58 -6.12 -8.94
CA ASP A 41 30.54 -5.64 -7.93
C ASP A 41 30.11 -4.29 -7.28
N SER A 42 28.82 -3.91 -7.39
CA SER A 42 28.24 -2.76 -6.72
C SER A 42 28.35 -2.88 -5.19
N HIS A 43 28.73 -1.79 -4.54
CA HIS A 43 28.86 -1.72 -3.07
C HIS A 43 27.50 -1.71 -2.34
N LEU A 44 26.49 -1.15 -2.97
CA LEU A 44 25.16 -1.01 -2.38
C LEU A 44 24.24 -2.20 -2.66
N ASP A 45 24.41 -2.92 -3.78
CA ASP A 45 23.66 -4.13 -4.08
C ASP A 45 24.25 -5.31 -3.27
N THR A 46 23.79 -5.44 -2.04
CA THR A 46 24.37 -6.41 -1.08
C THR A 46 23.80 -7.81 -1.22
N ASN A 47 22.59 -7.93 -1.79
CA ASN A 47 21.91 -9.22 -1.96
C ASN A 47 22.35 -9.92 -3.25
N ALA A 48 22.50 -11.26 -3.20
CA ALA A 48 22.86 -12.07 -4.35
C ALA A 48 21.85 -11.95 -5.51
N ILE A 49 20.56 -11.85 -5.18
CA ILE A 49 19.47 -11.69 -6.17
C ILE A 49 19.58 -10.34 -6.89
N GLU A 50 19.91 -9.27 -6.18
CA GLU A 50 20.13 -7.94 -6.73
C GLU A 50 21.30 -7.95 -7.73
N ARG A 51 22.41 -8.56 -7.34
CA ARG A 51 23.62 -8.68 -8.19
C ARG A 51 23.38 -9.51 -9.45
N GLU A 52 22.64 -10.61 -9.34
CA GLU A 52 22.34 -11.49 -10.47
C GLU A 52 21.40 -10.81 -11.48
N ARG A 53 20.41 -10.03 -10.98
CA ARG A 53 19.41 -9.38 -11.81
C ARG A 53 19.76 -7.96 -12.25
N GLY A 54 20.73 -7.34 -11.60
CA GLY A 54 21.10 -5.96 -11.85
C GLY A 54 20.03 -4.94 -11.44
N ILE A 55 19.15 -5.30 -10.48
CA ILE A 55 18.11 -4.41 -9.96
C ILE A 55 18.19 -4.30 -8.44
N THR A 56 17.96 -3.11 -7.90
CA THR A 56 17.83 -2.91 -6.46
C THR A 56 16.44 -3.34 -6.01
N ILE A 57 16.38 -4.27 -5.06
CA ILE A 57 15.14 -4.84 -4.50
C ILE A 57 14.88 -4.26 -3.12
N PHE A 58 15.92 -4.18 -2.30
CA PHE A 58 15.86 -3.70 -0.93
C PHE A 58 16.58 -2.36 -0.81
N SER A 59 16.07 -1.48 0.05
CA SER A 59 16.76 -0.22 0.34
C SER A 59 18.09 -0.50 1.03
N SER A 60 19.18 0.06 0.51
CA SER A 60 20.51 0.00 1.11
C SER A 60 20.99 1.38 1.53
N GLN A 61 21.94 1.45 2.47
CA GLN A 61 22.45 2.73 2.95
C GLN A 61 23.97 2.78 2.95
N ALA A 62 24.50 3.99 2.76
CA ALA A 62 25.91 4.31 2.93
C ALA A 62 26.05 5.67 3.63
N VAL A 63 27.17 5.86 4.31
CA VAL A 63 27.43 7.08 5.09
C VAL A 63 28.73 7.71 4.65
N PHE A 64 28.71 9.01 4.40
CA PHE A 64 29.90 9.80 4.08
C PHE A 64 29.78 11.25 4.55
N ASP A 65 30.90 11.96 4.60
CA ASP A 65 30.93 13.38 4.91
C ASP A 65 31.17 14.18 3.63
N HIS A 66 30.41 15.24 3.44
CA HIS A 66 30.59 16.22 2.37
C HIS A 66 30.67 17.62 2.97
N GLY A 67 31.89 18.21 2.99
CA GLY A 67 32.16 19.42 3.73
C GLY A 67 31.91 19.25 5.24
N GLU A 68 31.03 20.09 5.81
CA GLU A 68 30.61 20.00 7.23
C GLU A 68 29.33 19.14 7.42
N THR A 69 28.81 18.53 6.35
CA THR A 69 27.57 17.80 6.35
C THR A 69 27.81 16.30 6.40
N HIS A 70 27.21 15.63 7.37
CA HIS A 70 27.15 14.18 7.47
C HIS A 70 25.98 13.66 6.63
N VAL A 71 26.27 12.99 5.52
CA VAL A 71 25.26 12.51 4.56
C VAL A 71 25.05 11.00 4.76
N MET A 72 23.79 10.62 4.97
CA MET A 72 23.33 9.24 4.94
C MET A 72 22.59 9.02 3.62
N LEU A 73 23.24 8.34 2.69
CA LEU A 73 22.70 8.04 1.38
C LEU A 73 21.85 6.77 1.48
N VAL A 74 20.64 6.81 0.95
CA VAL A 74 19.73 5.65 0.86
C VAL A 74 19.45 5.37 -0.61
N ASP A 75 19.83 4.18 -1.07
CA ASP A 75 19.49 3.69 -2.40
C ASP A 75 18.16 2.95 -2.32
N ALA A 76 17.11 3.48 -2.94
CA ALA A 76 15.77 2.92 -2.93
C ALA A 76 15.51 2.05 -4.18
N PRO A 77 14.63 1.03 -4.10
CA PRO A 77 14.24 0.23 -5.27
C PRO A 77 13.72 1.10 -6.41
N GLY A 78 14.13 0.75 -7.65
CA GLY A 78 13.70 1.47 -8.85
C GLY A 78 12.67 0.73 -9.70
N HIS A 79 12.40 -0.54 -9.41
CA HIS A 79 11.44 -1.35 -10.14
C HIS A 79 10.02 -1.18 -9.60
N VAL A 80 9.02 -1.17 -10.51
CA VAL A 80 7.61 -0.93 -10.17
C VAL A 80 7.08 -1.93 -9.14
N ASP A 81 7.49 -3.21 -9.23
CA ASP A 81 7.08 -4.27 -8.32
C ASP A 81 7.55 -4.04 -6.86
N PHE A 82 8.54 -3.18 -6.66
CA PHE A 82 9.05 -2.81 -5.34
C PHE A 82 8.69 -1.38 -4.92
N SER A 83 7.70 -0.78 -5.59
CA SER A 83 7.25 0.59 -5.30
C SER A 83 6.75 0.76 -3.86
N ALA A 84 6.19 -0.29 -3.25
CA ALA A 84 5.78 -0.27 -1.85
C ALA A 84 6.98 -0.14 -0.88
N GLU A 85 8.11 -0.81 -1.18
CA GLU A 85 9.36 -0.65 -0.42
C GLU A 85 9.95 0.75 -0.65
N ALA A 86 9.92 1.24 -1.90
CA ALA A 86 10.33 2.60 -2.21
C ALA A 86 9.50 3.62 -1.42
N GLU A 87 8.16 3.49 -1.39
CA GLU A 87 7.28 4.39 -0.63
C GLU A 87 7.59 4.40 0.88
N ARG A 88 7.84 3.23 1.48
CA ARG A 88 8.25 3.14 2.89
C ARG A 88 9.57 3.86 3.13
N THR A 89 10.52 3.69 2.22
CA THR A 89 11.84 4.34 2.30
C THR A 89 11.74 5.86 2.25
N LEU A 90 10.81 6.43 1.46
CA LEU A 90 10.61 7.88 1.38
C LEU A 90 10.41 8.52 2.76
N ARG A 91 9.73 7.83 3.67
CA ARG A 91 9.45 8.36 5.02
C ARG A 91 10.70 8.55 5.89
N ALA A 92 11.84 7.98 5.49
CA ALA A 92 13.13 8.18 6.17
C ALA A 92 13.93 9.36 5.59
N LEU A 93 13.55 9.88 4.43
CA LEU A 93 14.34 10.85 3.68
C LEU A 93 14.10 12.28 4.15
N ASP A 94 15.16 13.08 4.09
CA ASP A 94 15.12 14.53 4.24
C ASP A 94 15.15 15.22 2.87
N TYR A 95 15.84 14.62 1.90
CA TYR A 95 15.98 15.06 0.50
C TYR A 95 15.99 13.85 -0.42
N ALA A 96 15.63 14.08 -1.67
CA ALA A 96 15.68 13.06 -2.71
C ALA A 96 16.46 13.52 -3.94
N ILE A 97 17.12 12.56 -4.59
CA ILE A 97 17.68 12.71 -5.93
C ILE A 97 16.85 11.81 -6.84
N LEU A 98 16.09 12.42 -7.75
CA LEU A 98 15.34 11.72 -8.77
C LEU A 98 16.17 11.64 -10.06
N VAL A 99 16.62 10.44 -10.40
CA VAL A 99 17.46 10.22 -11.60
C VAL A 99 16.57 9.99 -12.81
N VAL A 100 16.82 10.75 -13.88
CA VAL A 100 16.10 10.65 -15.15
C VAL A 100 17.12 10.38 -16.26
N GLY A 101 16.90 9.35 -17.06
CA GLY A 101 17.73 9.06 -18.24
C GLY A 101 17.48 10.08 -19.35
N ALA A 102 18.54 10.68 -19.91
CA ALA A 102 18.41 11.69 -20.94
C ALA A 102 17.79 11.13 -22.24
N ASN A 103 18.05 9.86 -22.54
CA ASN A 103 17.50 9.14 -23.70
C ASN A 103 16.01 8.80 -23.53
N ASP A 104 15.58 8.50 -22.31
CA ASP A 104 14.23 8.00 -22.01
C ASP A 104 13.27 9.14 -21.59
N GLY A 105 13.82 10.24 -21.06
CA GLY A 105 13.04 11.37 -20.54
C GLY A 105 12.22 11.00 -19.30
N VAL A 106 11.11 11.71 -19.10
CA VAL A 106 10.19 11.45 -17.96
C VAL A 106 9.29 10.27 -18.27
N GLN A 107 9.46 9.19 -17.54
CA GLN A 107 8.69 7.94 -17.66
C GLN A 107 7.49 7.95 -16.68
N GLY A 108 6.49 7.06 -16.88
CA GLY A 108 5.33 6.95 -16.01
C GLY A 108 5.70 6.71 -14.54
N HIS A 109 6.65 5.81 -14.30
CA HIS A 109 7.14 5.56 -12.93
C HIS A 109 7.88 6.76 -12.33
N THR A 110 8.55 7.58 -13.15
CA THR A 110 9.16 8.85 -12.70
C THR A 110 8.09 9.81 -12.17
N GLU A 111 6.94 9.90 -12.84
CA GLU A 111 5.81 10.71 -12.37
C GLU A 111 5.20 10.18 -11.07
N THR A 112 5.13 8.84 -10.93
CA THR A 112 4.67 8.22 -9.68
C THR A 112 5.59 8.54 -8.52
N LEU A 113 6.89 8.36 -8.70
CA LEU A 113 7.88 8.74 -7.69
C LEU A 113 7.80 10.23 -7.36
N TRP A 114 7.63 11.09 -8.37
CA TRP A 114 7.44 12.53 -8.16
C TRP A 114 6.19 12.86 -7.31
N ARG A 115 5.04 12.22 -7.61
CA ARG A 115 3.80 12.41 -6.84
C ARG A 115 3.95 11.95 -5.39
N LEU A 116 4.65 10.82 -5.16
CA LEU A 116 4.95 10.34 -3.80
C LEU A 116 5.87 11.30 -3.05
N LEU A 117 6.95 11.79 -3.71
CA LEU A 117 7.86 12.77 -3.13
C LEU A 117 7.13 14.08 -2.75
N ALA A 118 6.23 14.56 -3.61
CA ALA A 118 5.39 15.72 -3.33
C ALA A 118 4.40 15.47 -2.17
N ARG A 119 3.79 14.28 -2.11
CA ARG A 119 2.88 13.90 -1.01
C ARG A 119 3.57 13.91 0.36
N TYR A 120 4.81 13.46 0.41
CA TYR A 120 5.61 13.41 1.64
C TYR A 120 6.42 14.69 1.89
N ASP A 121 6.20 15.74 1.09
CA ASP A 121 6.90 17.05 1.17
C ASP A 121 8.44 16.91 1.20
N ILE A 122 8.97 16.04 0.33
CA ILE A 122 10.40 15.77 0.24
C ILE A 122 11.02 16.66 -0.85
N PRO A 123 11.89 17.63 -0.50
CA PRO A 123 12.61 18.43 -1.46
C PRO A 123 13.45 17.55 -2.38
N THR A 124 13.25 17.70 -3.69
CA THR A 124 13.78 16.78 -4.70
C THR A 124 14.69 17.49 -5.67
N PHE A 125 15.87 16.89 -5.90
CA PHE A 125 16.83 17.28 -6.93
C PHE A 125 16.71 16.31 -8.10
N ILE A 126 16.58 16.83 -9.32
CA ILE A 126 16.50 16.00 -10.53
C ILE A 126 17.89 15.90 -11.14
N PHE A 127 18.38 14.68 -11.31
CA PHE A 127 19.67 14.41 -11.95
C PHE A 127 19.45 13.76 -13.31
N ILE A 128 19.82 14.47 -14.39
CA ILE A 128 19.75 13.95 -15.75
C ILE A 128 21.01 13.13 -16.03
N ASN A 129 20.85 11.83 -16.19
CA ASN A 129 21.92 10.87 -16.45
C ASN A 129 21.94 10.43 -17.93
N LYS A 130 22.96 9.69 -18.35
CA LYS A 130 23.11 9.13 -19.72
C LYS A 130 23.12 10.21 -20.83
N ILE A 131 23.68 11.36 -20.54
CA ILE A 131 23.79 12.47 -21.52
C ILE A 131 24.76 12.20 -22.66
N ASP A 132 25.58 11.16 -22.53
CA ASP A 132 26.51 10.63 -23.52
C ASP A 132 25.84 9.79 -24.60
N LEU A 133 24.60 9.33 -24.36
CA LEU A 133 23.78 8.63 -25.34
C LEU A 133 23.01 9.61 -26.21
N GLU A 134 22.47 9.11 -27.34
CA GLU A 134 21.57 9.91 -28.18
C GLU A 134 20.34 10.35 -27.36
N ASN A 135 20.10 11.65 -27.32
CA ASN A 135 19.04 12.26 -26.51
C ASN A 135 18.47 13.51 -27.22
N PRO A 136 17.27 13.97 -26.83
CA PRO A 136 16.59 15.10 -27.47
C PRO A 136 17.24 16.47 -27.22
N GLY A 137 18.28 16.52 -26.38
CA GLY A 137 18.97 17.74 -25.98
C GLY A 137 18.42 18.36 -24.68
N ARG A 138 19.28 19.13 -24.02
CA ARG A 138 19.02 19.69 -22.68
C ARG A 138 17.74 20.52 -22.61
N ASP A 139 17.52 21.42 -23.57
CA ASP A 139 16.36 22.33 -23.54
C ASP A 139 15.03 21.58 -23.65
N VAL A 140 15.00 20.53 -24.46
CA VAL A 140 13.81 19.66 -24.62
C VAL A 140 13.55 18.89 -23.33
N LEU A 141 14.58 18.36 -22.69
CA LEU A 141 14.46 17.64 -21.42
C LEU A 141 13.98 18.57 -20.30
N LEU A 142 14.53 19.78 -20.21
CA LEU A 142 14.07 20.77 -19.23
C LEU A 142 12.61 21.18 -19.46
N ALA A 143 12.19 21.33 -20.71
CA ALA A 143 10.80 21.58 -21.06
C ALA A 143 9.88 20.41 -20.65
N GLN A 144 10.29 19.16 -20.87
CA GLN A 144 9.54 17.97 -20.41
C GLN A 144 9.42 17.90 -18.89
N LEU A 145 10.51 18.17 -18.17
CA LEU A 145 10.52 18.21 -16.71
C LEU A 145 9.56 19.31 -16.21
N GLY A 146 9.63 20.50 -16.81
CA GLY A 146 8.74 21.61 -16.49
C GLY A 146 7.26 21.27 -16.70
N GLN A 147 6.92 20.62 -17.81
CA GLN A 147 5.56 20.30 -18.18
C GLN A 147 4.99 19.11 -17.37
N ARG A 148 5.78 18.06 -17.13
CA ARG A 148 5.29 16.79 -16.56
C ARG A 148 5.48 16.67 -15.06
N LEU A 149 6.48 17.35 -14.48
CA LEU A 149 6.78 17.27 -13.05
C LEU A 149 6.49 18.60 -12.34
N SER A 150 7.19 19.68 -12.68
CA SER A 150 6.99 20.98 -12.04
C SER A 150 7.59 22.12 -12.87
N GLU A 151 6.83 23.20 -13.06
CA GLU A 151 7.32 24.45 -13.67
C GLU A 151 8.43 25.13 -12.84
N GLY A 152 8.56 24.77 -11.56
CA GLY A 152 9.58 25.26 -10.65
C GLY A 152 10.94 24.55 -10.73
N CYS A 153 11.20 23.73 -11.75
CA CYS A 153 12.49 23.10 -11.95
C CYS A 153 13.57 24.15 -12.26
N LEU A 154 14.57 24.26 -11.38
CA LEU A 154 15.72 25.14 -11.53
C LEU A 154 16.93 24.32 -11.95
N ASP A 155 17.71 24.86 -12.87
CA ASP A 155 18.96 24.26 -13.30
C ASP A 155 20.06 24.47 -12.24
N ALA A 156 20.72 23.39 -11.83
CA ALA A 156 21.83 23.43 -10.87
C ALA A 156 23.04 22.65 -11.43
N ASN A 157 24.22 23.23 -11.29
CA ASN A 157 25.44 22.64 -11.85
C ASN A 157 26.11 21.61 -10.93
N GLU A 158 25.84 21.64 -9.62
CA GLU A 158 26.52 20.81 -8.62
C GLU A 158 25.50 20.17 -7.67
N LEU A 159 25.33 18.85 -7.76
CA LEU A 159 24.27 18.13 -7.06
C LEU A 159 24.43 18.15 -5.53
N LEU A 160 25.56 17.69 -5.01
CA LEU A 160 25.77 17.59 -3.56
C LEU A 160 25.92 18.96 -2.90
N ASP A 161 26.63 19.88 -3.54
CA ASP A 161 26.77 21.25 -3.03
C ASP A 161 25.42 21.98 -3.06
N GLY A 162 24.61 21.75 -4.09
CA GLY A 162 23.24 22.25 -4.19
C GLY A 162 22.35 21.74 -3.05
N ILE A 163 22.40 20.43 -2.76
CA ILE A 163 21.68 19.85 -1.61
C ILE A 163 22.14 20.50 -0.31
N CYS A 164 23.44 20.56 -0.06
CA CYS A 164 23.99 21.13 1.17
C CYS A 164 23.67 22.62 1.32
N ALA A 165 23.67 23.39 0.23
CA ALA A 165 23.33 24.82 0.23
C ALA A 165 21.83 25.07 0.52
N LEU A 166 20.95 24.17 0.10
CA LEU A 166 19.51 24.28 0.29
C LEU A 166 19.01 23.57 1.56
N MET A 167 19.90 22.95 2.33
CA MET A 167 19.54 22.34 3.61
C MET A 167 18.94 23.37 4.56
N ARG A 168 17.69 23.13 4.95
CA ARG A 168 16.96 23.91 5.95
C ARG A 168 17.24 23.36 7.35
N GLU A 169 17.33 24.25 8.34
CA GLU A 169 17.26 23.82 9.74
C GLU A 169 15.86 23.23 9.99
N ARG A 170 15.83 21.96 10.36
CA ARG A 170 14.59 21.29 10.81
C ARG A 170 14.47 21.41 12.32
N ALA A 171 13.30 21.81 12.80
CA ALA A 171 12.93 21.70 14.20
C ALA A 171 12.51 20.24 14.47
N TRP A 172 13.32 19.56 15.27
CA TRP A 172 13.01 18.20 15.71
C TRP A 172 12.19 18.22 16.99
N LEU A 173 11.40 17.19 17.24
CA LEU A 173 10.71 17.03 18.51
C LEU A 173 11.75 16.97 19.66
N PRO A 174 11.48 17.62 20.81
CA PRO A 174 12.42 17.62 21.95
C PRO A 174 12.47 16.24 22.63
N GLU A 175 11.38 15.51 22.62
CA GLU A 175 11.24 14.16 23.16
C GLU A 175 11.68 13.13 22.14
N PHE A 176 12.02 11.91 22.62
CA PHE A 176 12.36 10.82 21.72
C PHE A 176 11.17 10.48 20.81
N ALA A 177 11.43 10.50 19.52
CA ALA A 177 10.51 10.11 18.48
C ALA A 177 11.27 9.42 17.34
N ALA A 178 10.73 8.36 16.79
CA ALA A 178 11.31 7.69 15.64
C ALA A 178 10.24 6.96 14.83
N ARG A 179 10.50 6.76 13.54
CA ARG A 179 9.64 6.00 12.63
C ARG A 179 10.37 4.81 12.06
N VAL A 180 9.72 3.66 12.07
CA VAL A 180 10.22 2.45 11.45
C VAL A 180 9.87 2.47 9.97
N TYR A 181 10.88 2.48 9.08
CA TYR A 181 10.62 2.49 7.65
C TYR A 181 10.85 1.12 7.00
N ARG A 182 11.60 0.23 7.65
CA ARG A 182 11.90 -1.12 7.16
C ARG A 182 12.14 -2.09 8.32
N VAL A 183 11.82 -3.36 8.12
CA VAL A 183 12.23 -4.49 8.96
C VAL A 183 12.96 -5.49 8.08
N SER A 184 14.04 -6.08 8.58
CA SER A 184 14.79 -7.12 7.88
C SER A 184 15.41 -8.10 8.88
N ARG A 185 16.05 -9.17 8.37
CA ARG A 185 16.84 -10.09 9.19
C ARG A 185 18.33 -9.87 8.95
N GLY A 186 19.10 -9.90 10.02
CA GLY A 186 20.55 -9.90 9.94
C GLY A 186 21.12 -11.30 9.65
N ASP A 187 22.45 -11.39 9.46
CA ASP A 187 23.16 -12.64 9.09
C ASP A 187 22.96 -13.79 10.08
N ARG A 188 22.61 -13.49 11.31
CA ARG A 188 22.35 -14.48 12.38
C ARG A 188 20.86 -14.73 12.60
N GLY A 189 20.01 -14.23 11.70
CA GLY A 189 18.56 -14.33 11.79
C GLY A 189 17.92 -13.34 12.79
N GLU A 190 18.71 -12.45 13.40
CA GLU A 190 18.18 -11.43 14.32
C GLU A 190 17.33 -10.42 13.55
N ARG A 191 16.23 -9.99 14.17
CA ARG A 191 15.33 -8.95 13.62
C ARG A 191 15.99 -7.57 13.72
N LEU A 192 16.02 -6.85 12.62
CA LEU A 192 16.53 -5.50 12.47
C LEU A 192 15.38 -4.56 12.15
N ALA A 193 15.09 -3.60 13.01
CA ALA A 193 14.18 -2.51 12.72
C ALA A 193 15.00 -1.29 12.26
N TRP A 194 14.76 -0.82 11.04
CA TRP A 194 15.39 0.34 10.46
C TRP A 194 14.55 1.57 10.77
N VAL A 195 15.15 2.52 11.47
CA VAL A 195 14.43 3.66 12.04
C VAL A 195 15.03 4.99 11.59
N LYS A 196 14.15 5.97 11.34
CA LYS A 196 14.47 7.39 11.25
C LYS A 196 14.16 8.03 12.59
N VAL A 197 15.15 8.61 13.24
CA VAL A 197 14.96 9.37 14.48
C VAL A 197 14.43 10.76 14.14
N THR A 198 13.23 11.08 14.58
CA THR A 198 12.49 12.33 14.29
C THR A 198 12.39 13.26 15.49
N GLY A 199 12.89 12.82 16.65
CA GLY A 199 12.94 13.63 17.86
C GLY A 199 13.93 13.11 18.89
N GLY A 200 14.45 13.99 19.71
CA GLY A 200 15.36 13.65 20.79
C GLY A 200 16.57 12.82 20.40
N VAL A 201 16.84 11.79 21.17
CA VAL A 201 17.99 10.87 20.97
C VAL A 201 17.56 9.44 21.26
N LEU A 202 17.83 8.55 20.33
CA LEU A 202 17.68 7.10 20.52
C LEU A 202 18.95 6.51 21.09
N ARG A 203 18.84 5.69 22.14
CA ARG A 203 19.99 5.09 22.84
C ARG A 203 19.93 3.58 22.86
N ALA A 204 21.10 2.97 22.83
CA ALA A 204 21.23 1.53 23.11
C ALA A 204 20.73 1.21 24.52
N LYS A 205 20.05 0.06 24.66
CA LYS A 205 19.44 -0.41 25.92
C LYS A 205 18.27 0.42 26.44
N GLN A 206 17.79 1.41 25.68
CA GLN A 206 16.59 2.18 25.99
C GLN A 206 15.35 1.30 25.85
N VAL A 207 14.39 1.50 26.76
CA VAL A 207 13.02 0.98 26.62
C VAL A 207 12.23 2.00 25.81
N VAL A 208 11.54 1.53 24.78
CA VAL A 208 10.73 2.36 23.89
C VAL A 208 9.30 1.84 23.83
N GLU A 209 8.38 2.78 23.80
CA GLU A 209 6.98 2.50 23.48
C GLU A 209 6.80 2.58 21.97
N GLY A 210 6.03 1.66 21.41
CA GLY A 210 5.69 1.62 19.99
C GLY A 210 4.19 1.52 19.78
N CYS A 211 3.74 1.99 18.62
CA CYS A 211 2.34 1.92 18.21
C CYS A 211 2.26 1.31 16.80
N SER A 212 1.51 0.20 16.69
CA SER A 212 1.15 -0.48 15.45
C SER A 212 -0.36 -0.40 15.27
N GLY A 213 -0.83 0.57 14.48
CA GLY A 213 -2.27 0.85 14.38
C GLY A 213 -2.88 1.23 15.72
N ALA A 214 -3.86 0.45 16.20
CA ALA A 214 -4.51 0.66 17.51
C ALA A 214 -3.79 -0.04 18.69
N SER A 215 -2.77 -0.84 18.43
CA SER A 215 -2.06 -1.62 19.45
C SER A 215 -0.79 -0.91 19.90
N THR A 216 -0.60 -0.77 21.20
CA THR A 216 0.62 -0.24 21.82
C THR A 216 1.43 -1.35 22.46
N TRP A 217 2.74 -1.23 22.41
CA TRP A 217 3.68 -2.19 23.00
C TRP A 217 4.90 -1.46 23.59
N GLU A 218 5.58 -2.10 24.53
CA GLU A 218 6.80 -1.59 25.17
C GLU A 218 7.90 -2.64 25.06
N GLN A 219 9.05 -2.28 24.46
CA GLN A 219 10.17 -3.19 24.26
C GLN A 219 11.51 -2.48 24.45
N LYS A 220 12.56 -3.27 24.68
CA LYS A 220 13.90 -2.77 24.93
C LYS A 220 14.78 -2.92 23.68
N ILE A 221 15.42 -1.83 23.28
CA ILE A 221 16.45 -1.83 22.26
C ILE A 221 17.71 -2.50 22.81
N ASP A 222 18.26 -3.48 22.10
CA ASP A 222 19.50 -4.13 22.46
C ASP A 222 20.72 -3.43 21.91
N GLN A 223 20.77 -3.23 20.60
CA GLN A 223 21.89 -2.58 19.89
C GLN A 223 21.36 -1.54 18.94
N VAL A 224 22.19 -0.53 18.72
CA VAL A 224 22.01 0.47 17.66
C VAL A 224 23.16 0.30 16.68
N ARG A 225 22.84 0.12 15.40
CA ARG A 225 23.78 -0.16 14.31
C ARG A 225 23.67 0.90 13.22
N ILE A 226 24.77 1.49 12.82
CA ILE A 226 24.86 2.37 11.66
C ILE A 226 25.50 1.57 10.52
N TYR A 227 24.75 1.32 9.47
CA TYR A 227 25.19 0.52 8.33
C TYR A 227 25.89 1.38 7.27
N ASN A 228 26.88 0.78 6.61
CA ASN A 228 27.54 1.30 5.43
C ASN A 228 27.79 0.13 4.45
N GLY A 229 26.85 -0.09 3.52
CA GLY A 229 26.74 -1.31 2.75
C GLY A 229 26.49 -2.52 3.65
N GLU A 230 27.28 -3.60 3.50
CA GLU A 230 27.16 -4.83 4.31
C GLU A 230 27.69 -4.66 5.75
N LYS A 231 28.52 -3.65 6.02
CA LYS A 231 29.18 -3.45 7.31
C LYS A 231 28.41 -2.48 8.19
N TYR A 232 28.49 -2.70 9.49
CA TYR A 232 27.92 -1.76 10.46
C TYR A 232 28.90 -1.44 11.60
N GLU A 233 28.66 -0.28 12.20
CA GLU A 233 29.30 0.15 13.45
C GLU A 233 28.26 0.21 14.56
N LEU A 234 28.66 -0.15 15.79
CA LEU A 234 27.81 -0.03 16.97
C LEU A 234 27.83 1.42 17.47
N ALA A 235 26.67 2.03 17.56
CA ALA A 235 26.50 3.33 18.15
C ALA A 235 25.89 3.22 19.57
N GLN A 236 26.28 4.13 20.46
CA GLN A 236 25.64 4.24 21.77
C GLN A 236 24.35 5.05 21.69
N GLU A 237 24.32 6.03 20.80
CA GLU A 237 23.17 6.90 20.58
C GLU A 237 23.14 7.43 19.15
N VAL A 238 21.93 7.78 18.68
CA VAL A 238 21.66 8.45 17.41
C VAL A 238 20.71 9.60 17.66
N ALA A 239 21.10 10.80 17.27
CA ALA A 239 20.31 12.01 17.43
C ALA A 239 19.23 12.14 16.34
N ALA A 240 18.24 12.98 16.59
CA ALA A 240 17.21 13.35 15.61
C ALA A 240 17.83 13.78 14.28
N GLY A 241 17.23 13.35 13.18
CA GLY A 241 17.73 13.48 11.81
C GLY A 241 18.51 12.28 11.30
N GLY A 242 19.00 11.38 12.17
CA GLY A 242 19.73 10.17 11.77
C GLY A 242 18.84 8.98 11.41
N ILE A 243 19.42 8.02 10.68
CA ILE A 243 18.88 6.70 10.46
C ILE A 243 19.81 5.64 11.06
N CYS A 244 19.23 4.58 11.57
CA CYS A 244 19.98 3.43 12.09
C CYS A 244 19.12 2.16 12.06
N ALA A 245 19.76 1.01 12.25
CA ALA A 245 19.05 -0.23 12.53
C ALA A 245 19.15 -0.57 14.01
N VAL A 246 18.06 -1.06 14.61
CA VAL A 246 18.04 -1.49 16.02
C VAL A 246 17.65 -2.95 16.13
N THR A 247 18.18 -3.62 17.15
CA THR A 247 17.79 -4.98 17.54
C THR A 247 17.06 -4.96 18.87
N GLY A 248 16.30 -6.02 19.17
CA GLY A 248 15.57 -6.17 20.44
C GLY A 248 14.07 -5.89 20.34
N LEU A 249 13.60 -5.36 19.20
CA LEU A 249 12.18 -5.09 18.94
C LEU A 249 11.56 -6.28 18.19
N ALA A 250 10.78 -7.11 18.90
CA ALA A 250 10.20 -8.34 18.35
C ALA A 250 8.90 -8.10 17.57
N ASP A 251 8.06 -7.16 18.03
CA ASP A 251 6.71 -6.93 17.50
C ASP A 251 6.61 -5.76 16.52
N VAL A 252 7.73 -5.07 16.29
CA VAL A 252 7.79 -3.89 15.42
C VAL A 252 7.51 -4.24 13.96
N ARG A 253 6.78 -3.37 13.25
CA ARG A 253 6.46 -3.49 11.83
C ARG A 253 6.92 -2.26 11.04
N PRO A 254 7.15 -2.38 9.73
CA PRO A 254 7.34 -1.21 8.88
C PRO A 254 6.14 -0.27 8.96
N GLY A 255 6.40 1.02 9.22
CA GLY A 255 5.37 2.05 9.41
C GLY A 255 5.08 2.39 10.87
N ASP A 256 5.52 1.59 11.83
CA ASP A 256 5.30 1.84 13.25
C ASP A 256 5.95 3.15 13.72
N ALA A 257 5.27 3.79 14.66
CA ALA A 257 5.73 4.96 15.37
C ALA A 257 6.34 4.56 16.72
N LEU A 258 7.46 5.18 17.10
CA LEU A 258 8.15 4.96 18.36
C LEU A 258 8.20 6.26 19.17
N GLY A 259 7.92 6.18 20.47
CA GLY A 259 7.93 7.32 21.38
C GLY A 259 6.86 8.36 21.01
N ALA A 260 7.25 9.63 20.92
CA ALA A 260 6.35 10.75 20.60
C ALA A 260 6.03 10.91 19.10
N GLU A 261 6.46 9.98 18.24
CA GLU A 261 6.16 10.02 16.82
C GLU A 261 4.65 9.82 16.58
N PRO A 262 4.00 10.68 15.79
CA PRO A 262 2.59 10.48 15.47
C PRO A 262 2.40 9.25 14.56
N ALA A 263 1.26 8.60 14.67
CA ALA A 263 0.88 7.53 13.75
C ALA A 263 0.93 8.04 12.29
N GLY A 264 1.52 7.25 11.42
CA GLY A 264 1.64 7.61 10.00
C GLY A 264 0.41 7.19 9.21
N ASP A 265 0.17 7.87 8.07
CA ASP A 265 -0.85 7.46 7.11
C ASP A 265 -0.55 6.07 6.53
N ALA A 266 -1.59 5.37 6.10
CA ALA A 266 -1.44 4.13 5.36
C ALA A 266 -0.67 4.37 4.02
N PRO A 267 0.11 3.38 3.54
CA PRO A 267 0.71 3.45 2.22
C PRO A 267 -0.34 3.65 1.12
N VAL A 268 0.03 4.38 0.06
CA VAL A 268 -0.85 4.58 -1.11
C VAL A 268 -0.77 3.37 -2.04
N ILE A 269 0.44 2.83 -2.16
CA ILE A 269 0.71 1.71 -3.05
C ILE A 269 0.35 0.40 -2.34
N ALA A 270 -0.55 -0.35 -2.94
CA ALA A 270 -1.00 -1.65 -2.45
C ALA A 270 -0.94 -2.70 -3.55
N PRO A 271 -0.64 -3.97 -3.23
CA PRO A 271 -0.68 -5.06 -4.20
C PRO A 271 -2.12 -5.30 -4.68
N VAL A 272 -2.23 -5.74 -5.93
CA VAL A 272 -3.51 -5.98 -6.59
C VAL A 272 -3.66 -7.39 -7.17
N LEU A 273 -2.57 -8.14 -7.17
CA LEU A 273 -2.54 -9.53 -7.65
C LEU A 273 -2.49 -10.48 -6.45
N THR A 274 -3.28 -11.53 -6.50
CA THR A 274 -3.22 -12.63 -5.54
C THR A 274 -2.65 -13.85 -6.23
N TYR A 275 -1.79 -14.58 -5.54
CA TYR A 275 -1.26 -15.86 -5.97
C TYR A 275 -1.60 -16.93 -4.96
N THR A 276 -1.95 -18.11 -5.45
CA THR A 276 -2.09 -19.31 -4.63
C THR A 276 -0.74 -20.00 -4.56
N VAL A 277 -0.29 -20.30 -3.35
CA VAL A 277 0.98 -20.99 -3.13
C VAL A 277 0.76 -22.49 -3.22
N LEU A 278 1.54 -23.14 -4.07
CA LEU A 278 1.56 -24.59 -4.24
C LEU A 278 2.78 -25.15 -3.47
N PRO A 279 2.57 -25.75 -2.29
CA PRO A 279 3.66 -26.22 -1.42
C PRO A 279 4.50 -27.36 -2.01
N GLY A 280 3.98 -28.07 -3.04
CA GLY A 280 4.64 -29.24 -3.61
C GLY A 280 4.74 -30.38 -2.58
N GLU A 281 5.98 -30.85 -2.34
CA GLU A 281 6.25 -31.92 -1.37
C GLU A 281 6.43 -31.41 0.07
N HIS A 282 6.39 -30.08 0.28
CA HIS A 282 6.58 -29.47 1.59
C HIS A 282 5.28 -29.44 2.40
N ASP A 283 5.43 -29.54 3.72
CA ASP A 283 4.32 -29.36 4.64
C ASP A 283 3.75 -27.93 4.53
N VAL A 284 2.45 -27.81 4.33
CA VAL A 284 1.76 -26.56 4.10
C VAL A 284 1.91 -25.56 5.27
N HIS A 285 1.91 -26.06 6.51
CA HIS A 285 2.09 -25.19 7.68
C HIS A 285 3.52 -24.64 7.78
N THR A 286 4.51 -25.43 7.35
CA THR A 286 5.91 -24.99 7.28
C THR A 286 6.07 -23.88 6.24
N VAL A 287 5.43 -24.01 5.07
CA VAL A 287 5.41 -22.97 4.02
C VAL A 287 4.68 -21.73 4.52
N PHE A 288 3.51 -21.89 5.15
CA PHE A 288 2.75 -20.76 5.70
C PHE A 288 3.54 -19.99 6.75
N LYS A 289 4.25 -20.68 7.64
CA LYS A 289 5.11 -20.05 8.65
C LYS A 289 6.25 -19.25 8.03
N ALA A 290 6.91 -19.80 7.00
CA ALA A 290 7.99 -19.11 6.30
C ALA A 290 7.47 -17.84 5.58
N LEU A 291 6.32 -17.92 4.94
CA LEU A 291 5.67 -16.77 4.29
C LEU A 291 5.21 -15.72 5.31
N THR A 292 4.69 -16.15 6.47
CA THR A 292 4.34 -15.23 7.56
C THR A 292 5.57 -14.49 8.08
N GLU A 293 6.72 -15.17 8.15
CA GLU A 293 7.99 -14.52 8.53
C GLU A 293 8.45 -13.50 7.49
N LEU A 294 8.22 -13.75 6.19
CA LEU A 294 8.47 -12.76 5.13
C LEU A 294 7.48 -11.59 5.20
N ALA A 295 6.21 -11.86 5.53
CA ALA A 295 5.19 -10.82 5.70
C ALA A 295 5.48 -9.89 6.90
N ASP A 296 6.22 -10.36 7.90
CA ASP A 296 6.73 -9.49 8.98
C ASP A 296 7.75 -8.45 8.47
N GLU A 297 8.50 -8.78 7.42
CA GLU A 297 9.47 -7.89 6.78
C GLU A 297 8.79 -7.01 5.72
N ASP A 298 7.84 -7.57 4.97
CA ASP A 298 7.01 -6.86 3.99
C ASP A 298 5.51 -7.15 4.21
N PRO A 299 4.82 -6.32 5.00
CA PRO A 299 3.39 -6.51 5.25
C PRO A 299 2.50 -6.48 4.01
N MET A 300 3.01 -5.90 2.88
CA MET A 300 2.29 -5.87 1.61
C MET A 300 2.16 -7.25 0.95
N LEU A 301 2.93 -8.24 1.39
CA LEU A 301 2.77 -9.62 0.91
C LEU A 301 1.40 -10.23 1.28
N GLY A 302 0.65 -9.65 2.20
CA GLY A 302 -0.74 -9.99 2.49
C GLY A 302 -1.00 -11.49 2.62
N VAL A 303 -0.09 -12.22 3.32
CA VAL A 303 -0.18 -13.67 3.48
C VAL A 303 -1.44 -14.04 4.24
N SER A 304 -2.28 -14.87 3.66
CA SER A 304 -3.52 -15.32 4.27
C SER A 304 -3.74 -16.82 4.09
N TRP A 305 -4.44 -17.42 5.06
CA TRP A 305 -4.85 -18.82 5.04
C TRP A 305 -6.33 -18.93 4.71
N ASN A 306 -6.67 -19.60 3.61
CA ASN A 306 -8.04 -19.92 3.29
C ASN A 306 -8.41 -21.26 3.94
N THR A 307 -9.22 -21.19 4.99
CA THR A 307 -9.63 -22.38 5.77
C THR A 307 -10.52 -23.35 5.01
N HIS A 308 -11.29 -22.88 4.02
CA HIS A 308 -12.20 -23.72 3.25
C HIS A 308 -11.48 -24.51 2.16
N LEU A 309 -10.47 -23.90 1.54
CA LEU A 309 -9.71 -24.50 0.45
C LEU A 309 -8.38 -25.10 0.93
N GLU A 310 -8.03 -24.89 2.21
CA GLU A 310 -6.72 -25.27 2.78
C GLU A 310 -5.54 -24.75 1.95
N GLN A 311 -5.65 -23.50 1.46
CA GLN A 311 -4.70 -22.86 0.57
C GLN A 311 -4.08 -21.63 1.21
N ILE A 312 -2.82 -21.40 0.86
CA ILE A 312 -2.11 -20.15 1.21
C ILE A 312 -2.26 -19.19 0.04
N HIS A 313 -2.71 -17.97 0.33
CA HIS A 313 -2.75 -16.87 -0.62
C HIS A 313 -1.71 -15.81 -0.28
N LEU A 314 -1.12 -15.23 -1.30
CA LEU A 314 -0.09 -14.22 -1.22
C LEU A 314 -0.45 -13.06 -2.14
N GLN A 315 -0.28 -11.82 -1.67
CA GLN A 315 -0.51 -10.61 -2.48
C GLN A 315 0.81 -10.05 -2.99
N LEU A 316 0.87 -9.69 -4.27
CA LEU A 316 2.08 -9.18 -4.93
C LEU A 316 1.75 -8.01 -5.86
N MET A 317 2.77 -7.20 -6.12
CA MET A 317 2.71 -6.09 -7.08
C MET A 317 2.91 -6.57 -8.53
N GLY A 318 3.73 -7.63 -8.74
CA GLY A 318 4.06 -8.10 -10.07
C GLY A 318 4.91 -9.37 -10.09
N ALA A 319 5.24 -9.80 -11.31
CA ALA A 319 5.93 -11.06 -11.55
C ALA A 319 7.39 -11.09 -11.05
N VAL A 320 8.08 -9.95 -11.05
CA VAL A 320 9.47 -9.88 -10.55
C VAL A 320 9.50 -10.08 -9.04
N GLN A 321 8.53 -9.49 -8.32
CA GLN A 321 8.39 -9.71 -6.88
C GLN A 321 8.10 -11.19 -6.57
N LEU A 322 7.27 -11.87 -7.40
CA LEU A 322 6.98 -13.30 -7.25
C LEU A 322 8.25 -14.16 -7.31
N GLU A 323 9.10 -13.93 -8.31
CA GLU A 323 10.35 -14.66 -8.47
C GLU A 323 11.31 -14.40 -7.30
N VAL A 324 11.35 -13.17 -6.78
CA VAL A 324 12.15 -12.83 -5.61
C VAL A 324 11.65 -13.58 -4.38
N VAL A 325 10.35 -13.61 -4.12
CA VAL A 325 9.76 -14.37 -3.00
C VAL A 325 10.08 -15.86 -3.14
N GLN A 326 9.92 -16.43 -4.35
CA GLN A 326 10.26 -17.83 -4.62
C GLN A 326 11.73 -18.14 -4.32
N ARG A 327 12.63 -17.26 -4.75
CA ARG A 327 14.06 -17.40 -4.51
C ARG A 327 14.41 -17.29 -3.02
N VAL A 328 13.84 -16.33 -2.31
CA VAL A 328 14.04 -16.17 -0.86
C VAL A 328 13.55 -17.39 -0.09
N LEU A 329 12.39 -17.97 -0.47
CA LEU A 329 11.90 -19.20 0.13
C LEU A 329 12.88 -20.38 -0.07
N ALA A 330 13.43 -20.51 -1.27
CA ALA A 330 14.42 -21.56 -1.57
C ALA A 330 15.73 -21.34 -0.82
N ASP A 331 16.32 -20.15 -0.89
CA ASP A 331 17.67 -19.86 -0.37
C ASP A 331 17.69 -19.78 1.16
N ARG A 332 16.66 -19.19 1.78
CA ARG A 332 16.62 -18.94 3.23
C ARG A 332 15.95 -20.06 4.02
N PHE A 333 14.90 -20.66 3.47
CA PHE A 333 14.09 -21.66 4.17
C PHE A 333 14.22 -23.06 3.58
N GLY A 334 14.92 -23.23 2.43
CA GLY A 334 15.04 -24.50 1.75
C GLY A 334 13.71 -25.00 1.15
N LEU A 335 12.76 -24.10 0.89
CA LEU A 335 11.42 -24.43 0.42
C LEU A 335 11.30 -24.12 -1.08
N SER A 336 11.17 -25.17 -1.89
CA SER A 336 10.89 -25.04 -3.32
C SER A 336 9.38 -25.10 -3.54
N VAL A 337 8.75 -23.95 -3.74
CA VAL A 337 7.31 -23.83 -3.95
C VAL A 337 7.03 -23.31 -5.35
N ALA A 338 5.84 -23.63 -5.87
CA ALA A 338 5.31 -23.03 -7.08
C ALA A 338 4.16 -22.06 -6.74
N PHE A 339 3.85 -21.20 -7.67
CA PHE A 339 2.75 -20.27 -7.54
C PHE A 339 1.82 -20.42 -8.73
N GLU A 340 0.54 -20.42 -8.46
CA GLU A 340 -0.51 -20.36 -9.46
C GLU A 340 -1.10 -18.96 -9.41
N SER A 341 -1.33 -18.32 -10.57
CA SER A 341 -1.99 -17.02 -10.60
C SER A 341 -3.34 -17.17 -9.93
N GLY A 342 -3.49 -16.52 -8.80
CA GLY A 342 -4.76 -16.38 -8.10
C GLY A 342 -5.65 -15.41 -8.85
N GLY A 343 -6.86 -15.26 -8.38
CA GLY A 343 -7.80 -14.30 -8.96
C GLY A 343 -7.33 -12.85 -8.77
N ILE A 344 -7.97 -11.98 -9.52
CA ILE A 344 -7.91 -10.53 -9.29
C ILE A 344 -8.53 -10.22 -7.92
N LEU A 345 -7.94 -9.28 -7.19
CA LEU A 345 -8.53 -8.75 -5.95
C LEU A 345 -9.65 -7.79 -6.29
N TYR A 346 -10.85 -8.31 -6.41
CA TYR A 346 -12.04 -7.49 -6.60
C TYR A 346 -12.41 -6.78 -5.29
N LYS A 347 -13.14 -5.68 -5.43
CA LYS A 347 -13.82 -4.98 -4.33
C LYS A 347 -15.28 -4.74 -4.72
N GLU A 348 -16.09 -4.36 -3.75
CA GLU A 348 -17.48 -4.00 -4.01
C GLU A 348 -17.79 -2.61 -3.46
N THR A 349 -18.71 -1.91 -4.10
CA THR A 349 -19.22 -0.62 -3.64
C THR A 349 -20.70 -0.49 -3.97
N ILE A 350 -21.27 0.65 -3.67
CA ILE A 350 -22.64 0.99 -4.01
C ILE A 350 -22.67 2.26 -4.87
N SER A 351 -23.63 2.37 -5.77
CA SER A 351 -23.82 3.55 -6.64
C SER A 351 -24.92 4.48 -6.14
N GLN A 352 -25.74 4.05 -5.19
CA GLN A 352 -26.84 4.84 -4.62
C GLN A 352 -26.90 4.62 -3.11
N PRO A 353 -27.34 5.63 -2.34
CA PRO A 353 -27.56 5.49 -0.91
C PRO A 353 -28.62 4.43 -0.59
N VAL A 354 -28.37 3.64 0.45
CA VAL A 354 -29.32 2.64 0.97
C VAL A 354 -29.36 2.69 2.48
N GLU A 355 -30.50 2.30 3.07
CA GLU A 355 -30.62 2.10 4.50
C GLU A 355 -30.32 0.63 4.85
N GLY A 356 -29.66 0.40 5.96
CA GLY A 356 -29.41 -0.93 6.51
C GLY A 356 -30.01 -1.04 7.91
N VAL A 357 -30.79 -2.08 8.14
CA VAL A 357 -31.45 -2.34 9.44
C VAL A 357 -31.00 -3.69 9.97
N GLY A 358 -30.50 -3.70 11.19
CA GLY A 358 -30.11 -4.93 11.88
C GLY A 358 -30.74 -5.02 13.27
N HIS A 359 -31.35 -6.17 13.54
CA HIS A 359 -31.98 -6.45 14.82
C HIS A 359 -31.47 -7.76 15.39
N PHE A 360 -31.18 -7.75 16.69
CA PHE A 360 -30.72 -8.94 17.40
C PHE A 360 -31.39 -9.03 18.78
N GLU A 361 -32.38 -9.93 18.86
CA GLU A 361 -33.23 -10.12 20.05
C GLU A 361 -33.45 -11.61 20.33
N PRO A 362 -32.42 -12.42 20.55
CA PRO A 362 -32.63 -13.73 21.19
C PRO A 362 -33.02 -13.54 22.67
N LEU A 363 -33.49 -14.63 23.31
CA LEU A 363 -33.99 -14.56 24.69
C LEU A 363 -33.03 -13.82 25.63
N ARG A 364 -33.49 -12.74 26.26
CA ARG A 364 -32.75 -11.84 27.19
C ARG A 364 -31.64 -11.01 26.54
N HIS A 365 -31.66 -10.84 25.24
CA HIS A 365 -30.78 -9.93 24.49
C HIS A 365 -31.62 -8.96 23.69
N TYR A 366 -31.08 -7.78 23.40
CA TYR A 366 -31.77 -6.79 22.57
C TYR A 366 -30.78 -5.76 22.02
N ALA A 367 -30.72 -5.60 20.72
CA ALA A 367 -30.12 -4.47 20.06
C ALA A 367 -30.76 -4.24 18.68
N GLU A 368 -31.00 -2.98 18.32
CA GLU A 368 -31.41 -2.58 16.99
C GLU A 368 -30.52 -1.44 16.51
N VAL A 369 -30.08 -1.52 15.27
CA VAL A 369 -29.15 -0.58 14.63
C VAL A 369 -29.70 -0.23 13.25
N HIS A 370 -29.78 1.08 12.97
CA HIS A 370 -30.11 1.64 11.68
C HIS A 370 -28.89 2.37 11.11
N LEU A 371 -28.53 2.09 9.88
CA LEU A 371 -27.38 2.66 9.19
C LEU A 371 -27.80 3.26 7.86
N SER A 372 -27.18 4.36 7.48
CA SER A 372 -27.13 4.83 6.11
C SER A 372 -25.83 4.39 5.48
N LEU A 373 -25.89 3.78 4.31
CA LEU A 373 -24.75 3.46 3.47
C LEU A 373 -24.79 4.38 2.27
N GLU A 374 -23.77 5.22 2.10
CA GLU A 374 -23.70 6.23 1.03
C GLU A 374 -22.45 6.02 0.18
N PRO A 375 -22.54 6.11 -1.17
CA PRO A 375 -21.37 6.00 -2.02
C PRO A 375 -20.41 7.18 -1.79
N LEU A 376 -19.12 6.90 -1.85
CA LEU A 376 -18.05 7.89 -1.81
C LEU A 376 -17.27 7.91 -3.13
N PRO A 377 -16.50 8.98 -3.39
CA PRO A 377 -15.58 8.99 -4.53
C PRO A 377 -14.59 7.83 -4.47
N ALA A 378 -14.14 7.35 -5.64
CA ALA A 378 -13.17 6.28 -5.75
C ALA A 378 -11.90 6.57 -4.94
N GLY A 379 -11.40 5.56 -4.22
CA GLY A 379 -10.22 5.65 -3.38
C GLY A 379 -10.45 6.26 -2.00
N SER A 380 -11.71 6.54 -1.62
CA SER A 380 -12.06 7.08 -0.30
C SER A 380 -12.03 6.04 0.83
N GLY A 381 -12.04 4.75 0.48
CA GLY A 381 -12.15 3.66 1.44
C GLY A 381 -13.50 3.63 2.16
N VAL A 382 -13.57 2.96 3.31
CA VAL A 382 -14.79 2.93 4.13
C VAL A 382 -14.67 3.97 5.23
N GLN A 383 -15.70 4.83 5.33
CA GLN A 383 -15.79 5.87 6.35
C GLN A 383 -16.97 5.61 7.28
N PHE A 384 -16.82 5.96 8.54
CA PHE A 384 -17.83 5.72 9.57
C PHE A 384 -18.24 7.02 10.27
N GLY A 385 -19.51 7.10 10.68
CA GLY A 385 -20.03 8.26 11.37
C GLY A 385 -21.33 8.01 12.11
N THR A 386 -21.82 8.98 12.87
CA THR A 386 -23.16 8.98 13.50
C THR A 386 -23.82 10.34 13.34
N VAL A 387 -25.12 10.31 13.14
CA VAL A 387 -26.00 11.48 13.19
C VAL A 387 -27.11 11.28 14.24
N THR A 388 -27.03 10.16 14.98
CA THR A 388 -28.02 9.79 16.00
C THR A 388 -27.87 10.68 17.22
N SER A 389 -29.00 11.20 17.72
CA SER A 389 -29.05 11.97 18.95
C SER A 389 -28.74 11.09 20.18
N THR A 390 -28.08 11.66 21.20
CA THR A 390 -27.89 10.97 22.48
C THR A 390 -29.20 10.74 23.24
N ASP A 391 -30.29 11.45 22.87
CA ASP A 391 -31.63 11.22 23.40
C ASP A 391 -32.29 9.98 22.79
N GLU A 392 -31.88 9.59 21.58
CA GLU A 392 -32.39 8.39 20.88
C GLU A 392 -31.58 7.14 21.24
N LEU A 393 -30.26 7.27 21.23
CA LEU A 393 -29.34 6.19 21.60
C LEU A 393 -28.17 6.76 22.42
N ASP A 394 -27.96 6.22 23.61
CA ASP A 394 -26.88 6.63 24.50
C ASP A 394 -25.52 6.57 23.80
N LEU A 395 -24.65 7.53 24.07
CA LEU A 395 -23.35 7.70 23.42
C LEU A 395 -22.47 6.45 23.51
N ASN A 396 -22.55 5.70 24.61
CA ASN A 396 -21.77 4.46 24.76
C ASN A 396 -22.19 3.40 23.74
N TRP A 397 -23.48 3.29 23.44
CA TRP A 397 -23.99 2.36 22.44
C TRP A 397 -23.67 2.82 21.02
N GLN A 398 -23.70 4.14 20.77
CA GLN A 398 -23.26 4.69 19.47
C GLN A 398 -21.78 4.36 19.21
N ARG A 399 -20.92 4.62 20.20
CA ARG A 399 -19.48 4.29 20.11
C ARG A 399 -19.24 2.81 19.87
N LEU A 400 -19.98 1.95 20.58
CA LEU A 400 -19.86 0.51 20.43
C LEU A 400 -20.29 0.03 19.05
N ALA A 401 -21.40 0.56 18.50
CA ALA A 401 -21.83 0.25 17.13
C ALA A 401 -20.78 0.64 16.10
N LEU A 402 -20.18 1.83 16.23
CA LEU A 402 -19.11 2.29 15.34
C LEU A 402 -17.83 1.47 15.50
N THR A 403 -17.42 1.17 16.73
CA THR A 403 -16.26 0.29 16.97
C THR A 403 -16.45 -1.07 16.31
N ASN A 404 -17.64 -1.67 16.46
CA ASN A 404 -17.96 -2.94 15.80
C ASN A 404 -17.98 -2.83 14.28
N ALA A 405 -18.43 -1.71 13.73
CA ALA A 405 -18.38 -1.49 12.28
C ALA A 405 -16.93 -1.38 11.76
N MET A 406 -16.01 -0.82 12.55
CA MET A 406 -14.59 -0.63 12.19
C MET A 406 -13.71 -1.85 12.47
N GLU A 407 -14.12 -2.81 13.30
CA GLU A 407 -13.25 -3.89 13.80
C GLU A 407 -12.88 -4.94 12.74
N ARG A 408 -13.53 -4.93 11.57
CA ARG A 408 -13.27 -5.87 10.47
C ARG A 408 -13.64 -5.29 9.12
N ASP A 409 -13.10 -5.87 8.05
CA ASP A 409 -13.56 -5.66 6.69
C ASP A 409 -14.95 -6.28 6.49
N HIS A 410 -15.86 -5.52 5.88
CA HIS A 410 -17.19 -6.01 5.53
C HIS A 410 -17.18 -6.53 4.10
N LEU A 411 -17.77 -7.72 3.92
CA LEU A 411 -17.86 -8.35 2.60
C LEU A 411 -19.08 -7.83 1.84
N GLY A 412 -18.92 -7.61 0.54
CA GLY A 412 -20.00 -7.32 -0.37
C GLY A 412 -20.91 -8.53 -0.65
N VAL A 413 -21.87 -8.35 -1.51
CA VAL A 413 -22.97 -9.31 -1.76
C VAL A 413 -23.00 -9.84 -3.20
N LEU A 414 -22.03 -9.42 -4.04
CA LEU A 414 -21.91 -9.89 -5.42
C LEU A 414 -20.96 -11.07 -5.53
N THR A 415 -19.77 -10.93 -4.96
CA THR A 415 -18.70 -11.93 -5.01
C THR A 415 -18.15 -12.28 -3.63
N GLY A 416 -18.61 -11.59 -2.57
CA GLY A 416 -18.04 -11.69 -1.24
C GLY A 416 -16.70 -10.93 -1.09
N SER A 417 -16.36 -10.06 -2.04
CA SER A 417 -15.18 -9.22 -1.96
C SER A 417 -15.37 -8.07 -0.95
N PRO A 418 -14.30 -7.55 -0.33
CA PRO A 418 -14.41 -6.45 0.62
C PRO A 418 -15.05 -5.20 0.01
N ILE A 419 -15.90 -4.51 0.79
CA ILE A 419 -16.47 -3.22 0.35
C ILE A 419 -15.44 -2.09 0.45
N THR A 420 -15.59 -1.08 -0.41
CA THR A 420 -14.79 0.15 -0.41
C THR A 420 -15.63 1.32 -0.91
N ASP A 421 -15.15 2.53 -0.67
CA ASP A 421 -15.77 3.77 -1.14
C ASP A 421 -17.23 3.91 -0.70
N VAL A 422 -17.48 3.57 0.56
CA VAL A 422 -18.79 3.63 1.21
C VAL A 422 -18.67 4.35 2.54
N ARG A 423 -19.57 5.30 2.79
CA ARG A 423 -19.76 5.88 4.12
C ARG A 423 -20.88 5.14 4.84
N ILE A 424 -20.59 4.66 6.05
CA ILE A 424 -21.54 3.98 6.92
C ILE A 424 -21.85 4.91 8.10
N THR A 425 -23.07 5.43 8.15
CA THR A 425 -23.51 6.40 9.16
C THR A 425 -24.58 5.79 10.04
N LEU A 426 -24.38 5.81 11.36
CA LEU A 426 -25.40 5.42 12.32
C LEU A 426 -26.50 6.49 12.36
N THR A 427 -27.72 6.12 11.96
CA THR A 427 -28.88 7.01 11.84
C THR A 427 -29.91 6.78 12.92
N GLY A 428 -29.83 5.68 13.64
CA GLY A 428 -30.72 5.35 14.74
C GLY A 428 -30.41 4.00 15.36
N GLY A 429 -31.06 3.72 16.45
CA GLY A 429 -30.92 2.43 17.13
C GLY A 429 -31.65 2.39 18.45
N ARG A 430 -31.69 1.22 19.04
CA ARG A 430 -32.36 1.04 20.34
C ARG A 430 -31.64 -0.01 21.19
N ALA A 431 -31.47 0.33 22.46
CA ALA A 431 -31.00 -0.56 23.50
C ALA A 431 -32.10 -0.82 24.52
N HIS A 432 -32.03 -1.93 25.24
CA HIS A 432 -32.92 -2.22 26.37
C HIS A 432 -32.15 -2.26 27.67
N ALA A 433 -32.55 -1.48 28.68
CA ALA A 433 -31.82 -1.26 29.92
C ALA A 433 -31.44 -2.53 30.73
N LYS A 434 -32.15 -3.65 30.51
CA LYS A 434 -31.92 -4.93 31.22
C LYS A 434 -31.44 -6.07 30.35
N HIS A 435 -31.51 -5.91 29.02
CA HIS A 435 -31.32 -7.01 28.08
C HIS A 435 -30.29 -6.69 26.98
N THR A 436 -29.66 -5.54 27.01
CA THR A 436 -28.63 -5.20 26.04
C THR A 436 -27.24 -5.45 26.63
N GLU A 437 -26.47 -6.28 25.94
CA GLU A 437 -25.05 -6.51 26.19
C GLU A 437 -24.21 -6.04 25.00
N GLY A 438 -22.90 -5.83 25.19
CA GLY A 438 -22.03 -5.32 24.14
C GLY A 438 -22.01 -6.18 22.87
N GLY A 439 -22.08 -7.50 23.02
CA GLY A 439 -22.14 -8.43 21.89
C GLY A 439 -23.40 -8.31 21.02
N ASP A 440 -24.50 -7.77 21.57
CA ASP A 440 -25.76 -7.62 20.84
C ASP A 440 -25.64 -6.53 19.77
N PHE A 441 -24.98 -5.40 20.11
CA PHE A 441 -24.71 -4.33 19.16
C PHE A 441 -23.77 -4.80 18.03
N ARG A 442 -22.78 -5.66 18.33
CA ARG A 442 -21.95 -6.28 17.29
C ARG A 442 -22.82 -7.06 16.29
N GLN A 443 -23.69 -7.91 16.80
CA GLN A 443 -24.59 -8.71 15.98
C GLN A 443 -25.56 -7.86 15.17
N ALA A 444 -26.15 -6.83 15.77
CA ALA A 444 -27.07 -5.92 15.09
C ALA A 444 -26.35 -5.08 14.02
N THR A 445 -25.15 -4.55 14.32
CA THR A 445 -24.36 -3.72 13.39
C THR A 445 -23.97 -4.50 12.13
N TYR A 446 -23.46 -5.74 12.29
CA TYR A 446 -23.07 -6.57 11.15
C TYR A 446 -24.26 -6.91 10.26
N ARG A 447 -25.41 -7.23 10.86
CA ARG A 447 -26.64 -7.48 10.12
C ARG A 447 -27.14 -6.24 9.42
N ALA A 448 -27.06 -5.06 10.05
CA ALA A 448 -27.47 -3.79 9.43
C ALA A 448 -26.64 -3.49 8.17
N ILE A 449 -25.31 -3.60 8.26
CA ILE A 449 -24.44 -3.40 7.09
C ILE A 449 -24.80 -4.40 5.99
N ARG A 450 -24.90 -5.67 6.34
CA ARG A 450 -25.16 -6.73 5.37
C ARG A 450 -26.54 -6.61 4.72
N GLN A 451 -27.55 -6.27 5.51
CA GLN A 451 -28.92 -6.07 5.04
C GLN A 451 -29.00 -4.87 4.08
N GLY A 452 -28.31 -3.74 4.38
CA GLY A 452 -28.23 -2.61 3.47
C GLY A 452 -27.56 -2.96 2.14
N LEU A 453 -26.48 -3.76 2.16
CA LEU A 453 -25.85 -4.22 0.93
C LEU A 453 -26.77 -5.14 0.11
N MET A 454 -27.59 -5.97 0.76
CA MET A 454 -28.62 -6.78 0.07
C MET A 454 -29.68 -5.91 -0.60
N GLN A 455 -30.10 -4.82 0.05
CA GLN A 455 -31.01 -3.85 -0.58
C GLN A 455 -30.35 -3.17 -1.78
N ALA A 456 -29.06 -2.82 -1.68
CA ALA A 456 -28.32 -2.26 -2.80
C ALA A 456 -28.27 -3.24 -4.00
N ARG A 457 -28.06 -4.53 -3.73
CA ARG A 457 -28.07 -5.58 -4.76
C ARG A 457 -29.44 -5.67 -5.44
N GLU A 458 -30.52 -5.72 -4.67
CA GLU A 458 -31.88 -5.81 -5.20
C GLU A 458 -32.26 -4.60 -6.04
N ALA A 459 -31.81 -3.40 -5.63
CA ALA A 459 -31.99 -2.16 -6.36
C ALA A 459 -31.09 -2.00 -7.60
N GLY A 460 -30.19 -2.95 -7.87
CA GLY A 460 -29.17 -2.84 -8.93
C GLY A 460 -28.12 -1.77 -8.66
N ALA A 461 -27.94 -1.38 -7.40
CA ALA A 461 -27.00 -0.35 -6.97
C ALA A 461 -25.68 -0.92 -6.43
N ALA A 462 -25.55 -2.24 -6.22
CA ALA A 462 -24.28 -2.87 -5.88
C ALA A 462 -23.37 -2.93 -7.12
N VAL A 463 -22.12 -2.53 -6.97
CA VAL A 463 -21.14 -2.43 -8.07
C VAL A 463 -19.90 -3.23 -7.72
N LEU A 464 -19.51 -4.12 -8.65
CA LEU A 464 -18.22 -4.82 -8.57
C LEU A 464 -17.13 -3.93 -9.12
N LEU A 465 -16.03 -3.81 -8.40
CA LEU A 465 -14.84 -3.06 -8.76
C LEU A 465 -13.69 -4.00 -9.03
N GLU A 466 -12.92 -3.68 -10.07
CA GLU A 466 -11.65 -4.34 -10.35
C GLU A 466 -10.49 -3.34 -10.33
N PRO A 467 -9.25 -3.80 -10.09
CA PRO A 467 -8.07 -2.95 -10.18
C PRO A 467 -7.78 -2.62 -11.64
N TRP A 468 -7.37 -1.38 -11.89
CA TRP A 468 -6.93 -0.90 -13.19
C TRP A 468 -5.48 -0.47 -13.13
N TYR A 469 -4.74 -0.74 -14.22
CA TYR A 469 -3.41 -0.20 -14.43
C TYR A 469 -3.43 0.96 -15.42
N ARG A 470 -2.65 1.98 -15.15
CA ARG A 470 -2.14 2.88 -16.17
C ARG A 470 -1.02 2.13 -16.88
N PHE A 471 -1.05 2.06 -18.19
CA PHE A 471 0.01 1.45 -18.95
C PHE A 471 0.70 2.45 -19.87
N GLU A 472 1.97 2.19 -20.11
CA GLU A 472 2.79 2.82 -21.11
C GLU A 472 3.45 1.70 -21.92
N LEU A 473 3.09 1.60 -23.20
CA LEU A 473 3.57 0.57 -24.10
C LEU A 473 4.40 1.20 -25.22
N GLU A 474 5.68 0.85 -25.27
CA GLU A 474 6.58 1.25 -26.33
C GLU A 474 6.85 0.08 -27.26
N VAL A 475 6.59 0.25 -28.55
CA VAL A 475 6.80 -0.78 -29.57
C VAL A 475 7.43 -0.17 -30.83
N PRO A 476 8.12 -0.98 -31.67
CA PRO A 476 8.50 -0.55 -33.01
C PRO A 476 7.28 -0.07 -33.82
N GLY A 477 7.42 0.97 -34.63
CA GLY A 477 6.31 1.56 -35.39
C GLY A 477 5.56 0.55 -36.26
N GLU A 478 6.24 -0.48 -36.76
CA GLU A 478 5.64 -1.61 -37.52
C GLU A 478 4.67 -2.46 -36.67
N CYS A 479 4.82 -2.44 -35.34
CA CYS A 479 4.00 -3.21 -34.39
C CYS A 479 2.80 -2.42 -33.80
N VAL A 480 2.67 -1.13 -34.12
CA VAL A 480 1.64 -0.26 -33.48
C VAL A 480 0.22 -0.75 -33.78
N GLY A 481 -0.05 -1.26 -34.97
CA GLY A 481 -1.37 -1.77 -35.34
C GLY A 481 -1.79 -2.97 -34.50
N ARG A 482 -0.85 -3.89 -34.22
CA ARG A 482 -1.10 -5.00 -33.32
C ARG A 482 -1.33 -4.52 -31.87
N ALA A 483 -0.46 -3.64 -31.38
CA ALA A 483 -0.59 -3.09 -30.02
C ALA A 483 -1.95 -2.42 -29.79
N LEU A 484 -2.47 -1.64 -30.76
CA LEU A 484 -3.81 -1.04 -30.69
C LEU A 484 -4.92 -2.09 -30.70
N SER A 485 -4.79 -3.13 -31.52
CA SER A 485 -5.77 -4.23 -31.58
C SER A 485 -5.81 -4.99 -30.25
N ASP A 486 -4.64 -5.30 -29.68
CA ASP A 486 -4.53 -5.98 -28.39
C ASP A 486 -5.09 -5.10 -27.26
N ALA A 487 -4.78 -3.80 -27.21
CA ALA A 487 -5.34 -2.86 -26.26
C ALA A 487 -6.87 -2.81 -26.34
N THR A 488 -7.43 -2.79 -27.56
CA THR A 488 -8.89 -2.83 -27.76
C THR A 488 -9.50 -4.14 -27.24
N ARG A 489 -8.85 -5.29 -27.53
CA ARG A 489 -9.28 -6.61 -27.05
C ARG A 489 -9.29 -6.69 -25.54
N MET A 490 -8.31 -6.08 -24.87
CA MET A 490 -8.19 -6.02 -23.40
C MET A 490 -9.14 -5.00 -22.75
N GLY A 491 -10.00 -4.32 -23.52
CA GLY A 491 -10.88 -3.28 -22.96
C GLY A 491 -10.14 -2.03 -22.48
N ALA A 492 -8.92 -1.78 -23.01
CA ALA A 492 -8.13 -0.65 -22.58
C ALA A 492 -8.67 0.68 -23.10
N GLU A 493 -8.60 1.69 -22.25
CA GLU A 493 -8.87 3.09 -22.60
C GLU A 493 -7.55 3.75 -23.05
N CYS A 494 -7.33 3.92 -24.36
CA CYS A 494 -6.07 4.40 -24.92
C CYS A 494 -6.16 5.82 -25.46
N GLU A 495 -5.09 6.59 -25.24
CA GLU A 495 -4.82 7.81 -25.99
C GLU A 495 -4.31 7.47 -27.42
N PRO A 496 -4.46 8.38 -28.39
CA PRO A 496 -3.86 8.19 -29.70
C PRO A 496 -2.35 7.95 -29.59
N PRO A 497 -1.78 6.95 -30.34
CA PRO A 497 -0.37 6.65 -30.23
C PRO A 497 0.49 7.83 -30.70
N THR A 498 1.58 8.06 -29.99
CA THR A 498 2.58 9.07 -30.36
C THR A 498 3.79 8.39 -30.99
N MET A 499 4.33 8.99 -32.07
CA MET A 499 5.51 8.47 -32.75
C MET A 499 6.76 9.22 -32.28
N ALA A 500 7.78 8.48 -31.87
CA ALA A 500 9.11 9.00 -31.52
C ALA A 500 10.15 8.27 -32.38
N GLY A 501 10.51 8.87 -33.53
CA GLY A 501 11.38 8.22 -34.50
C GLY A 501 10.73 7.00 -35.14
N ASP A 502 11.35 5.83 -35.00
CA ASP A 502 10.88 4.52 -35.47
C ASP A 502 10.03 3.75 -34.41
N ARG A 503 9.80 4.34 -33.23
CA ARG A 503 9.03 3.75 -32.15
C ARG A 503 7.68 4.44 -31.99
N ALA A 504 6.68 3.66 -31.61
CA ALA A 504 5.37 4.14 -31.22
C ALA A 504 5.19 3.95 -29.71
N LYS A 505 4.59 4.95 -29.06
CA LYS A 505 4.25 4.94 -27.65
C LYS A 505 2.73 5.02 -27.52
N LEU A 506 2.14 4.06 -26.79
CA LEU A 506 0.74 4.02 -26.42
C LEU A 506 0.65 4.24 -24.90
N VAL A 507 -0.25 5.12 -24.51
CA VAL A 507 -0.55 5.39 -23.08
C VAL A 507 -2.03 5.22 -22.87
N GLY A 508 -2.41 4.65 -21.71
CA GLY A 508 -3.81 4.44 -21.42
C GLY A 508 -4.03 3.77 -20.07
N ARG A 509 -5.26 3.27 -19.89
CA ARG A 509 -5.66 2.48 -18.72
C ARG A 509 -6.19 1.13 -19.20
N VAL A 510 -5.95 0.08 -18.42
CA VAL A 510 -6.35 -1.29 -18.76
C VAL A 510 -6.76 -2.05 -17.49
N PRO A 511 -7.80 -2.93 -17.55
CA PRO A 511 -8.13 -3.82 -16.45
C PRO A 511 -6.95 -4.72 -16.09
N ALA A 512 -6.68 -4.89 -14.80
CA ALA A 512 -5.58 -5.73 -14.35
C ALA A 512 -5.75 -7.21 -14.76
N SER A 513 -7.00 -7.67 -14.87
CA SER A 513 -7.36 -9.02 -15.31
C SER A 513 -6.88 -9.38 -16.72
N GLU A 514 -6.77 -8.39 -17.60
CA GLU A 514 -6.51 -8.59 -19.04
C GLU A 514 -5.02 -8.42 -19.40
N VAL A 515 -4.22 -7.83 -18.50
CA VAL A 515 -2.85 -7.40 -18.84
C VAL A 515 -1.75 -8.25 -18.17
N GLN A 516 -2.13 -9.24 -17.34
CA GLN A 516 -1.19 -10.01 -16.50
C GLN A 516 -0.02 -10.62 -17.28
N ASP A 517 -0.29 -11.26 -18.42
CA ASP A 517 0.72 -11.93 -19.25
C ASP A 517 1.11 -11.12 -20.49
N TYR A 518 0.55 -9.93 -20.68
CA TYR A 518 0.73 -9.16 -21.91
C TYR A 518 2.18 -8.69 -22.14
N ALA A 519 2.96 -8.52 -21.10
CA ALA A 519 4.39 -8.21 -21.22
C ALA A 519 5.16 -9.30 -21.98
N LEU A 520 4.80 -10.58 -21.77
CA LEU A 520 5.38 -11.72 -22.50
C LEU A 520 4.96 -11.71 -23.99
N GLU A 521 3.68 -11.40 -24.26
CA GLU A 521 3.18 -11.25 -25.63
C GLU A 521 3.90 -10.11 -26.36
N VAL A 522 4.07 -8.96 -25.70
CA VAL A 522 4.81 -7.80 -26.24
C VAL A 522 6.23 -8.19 -26.60
N ALA A 523 6.96 -8.83 -25.68
CA ALA A 523 8.32 -9.29 -25.93
C ALA A 523 8.39 -10.25 -27.14
N ALA A 524 7.42 -11.16 -27.25
CA ALA A 524 7.36 -12.14 -28.33
C ALA A 524 7.17 -11.48 -29.71
N TYR A 525 6.13 -10.63 -29.89
CA TYR A 525 5.85 -10.07 -31.23
C TYR A 525 6.76 -8.92 -31.63
N THR A 526 7.44 -8.28 -30.65
CA THR A 526 8.43 -7.23 -30.93
C THR A 526 9.86 -7.75 -30.97
N SER A 527 10.07 -9.07 -30.80
CA SER A 527 11.41 -9.69 -30.70
C SER A 527 12.27 -9.05 -29.61
N GLY A 528 11.67 -8.78 -28.45
CA GLY A 528 12.30 -8.18 -27.28
C GLY A 528 12.53 -6.67 -27.38
N ARG A 529 12.07 -6.01 -28.44
CA ARG A 529 12.24 -4.55 -28.61
C ARG A 529 11.09 -3.72 -28.01
N GLY A 530 10.00 -4.37 -27.58
CA GLY A 530 8.86 -3.72 -26.93
C GLY A 530 9.01 -3.70 -25.43
N HIS A 531 8.51 -2.63 -24.80
CA HIS A 531 8.50 -2.47 -23.35
C HIS A 531 7.11 -2.08 -22.87
N LEU A 532 6.59 -2.79 -21.88
CA LEU A 532 5.33 -2.51 -21.23
C LEU A 532 5.61 -2.09 -19.78
N TYR A 533 5.15 -0.90 -19.42
CA TYR A 533 5.19 -0.39 -18.07
C TYR A 533 3.76 -0.33 -17.54
N LEU A 534 3.55 -0.83 -16.33
CA LEU A 534 2.26 -0.87 -15.65
C LEU A 534 2.37 -0.16 -14.31
N GLU A 535 1.38 0.68 -14.02
CA GLU A 535 1.26 1.40 -12.76
C GLU A 535 -0.16 1.25 -12.24
N PHE A 536 -0.34 0.93 -10.97
CA PHE A 536 -1.66 0.83 -10.37
C PHE A 536 -2.41 2.17 -10.44
N ALA A 537 -3.57 2.18 -11.07
CA ALA A 537 -4.38 3.38 -11.30
C ALA A 537 -5.62 3.49 -10.40
N GLY A 538 -5.75 2.57 -9.43
CA GLY A 538 -6.91 2.49 -8.55
C GLY A 538 -7.93 1.44 -8.98
N TYR A 539 -9.07 1.46 -8.33
CA TYR A 539 -10.21 0.60 -8.64
C TYR A 539 -11.23 1.35 -9.49
N ALA A 540 -11.83 0.65 -10.45
CA ALA A 540 -12.96 1.15 -11.23
C ALA A 540 -13.98 0.03 -11.45
N ALA A 541 -15.14 0.36 -12.01
CA ALA A 541 -16.18 -0.63 -12.29
C ALA A 541 -15.62 -1.78 -13.14
N CYS A 542 -15.93 -3.01 -12.76
CA CYS A 542 -15.47 -4.20 -13.45
C CYS A 542 -16.04 -4.23 -14.88
N HIS A 543 -15.17 -4.39 -15.87
CA HIS A 543 -15.55 -4.36 -17.28
C HIS A 543 -16.39 -5.57 -17.70
N ASP A 544 -16.23 -6.72 -17.02
CA ASP A 544 -16.96 -7.96 -17.27
C ASP A 544 -17.58 -8.50 -15.95
N ALA A 545 -18.31 -7.62 -15.26
CA ALA A 545 -18.86 -7.91 -13.93
C ALA A 545 -19.77 -9.13 -13.91
N GLU A 546 -20.61 -9.33 -14.93
CA GLU A 546 -21.57 -10.45 -14.99
C GLU A 546 -20.83 -11.80 -14.97
N ARG A 547 -19.80 -11.96 -15.80
CA ARG A 547 -19.00 -13.18 -15.86
C ARG A 547 -18.27 -13.43 -14.54
N VAL A 548 -17.72 -12.40 -13.92
CA VAL A 548 -16.99 -12.53 -12.65
C VAL A 548 -17.93 -12.93 -11.52
N ILE A 549 -19.12 -12.32 -11.44
CA ILE A 549 -20.12 -12.65 -10.43
C ILE A 549 -20.63 -14.10 -10.61
N GLU A 550 -20.89 -14.51 -11.86
CA GLU A 550 -21.30 -15.87 -12.16
C GLU A 550 -20.21 -16.90 -11.80
N ALA A 551 -18.95 -16.60 -12.12
CA ALA A 551 -17.82 -17.47 -11.79
C ALA A 551 -17.55 -17.56 -10.28
N ALA A 552 -17.76 -16.47 -9.53
CA ALA A 552 -17.62 -16.45 -8.08
C ALA A 552 -18.67 -17.31 -7.39
N ALA A 553 -19.86 -17.49 -8.00
CA ALA A 553 -20.98 -18.27 -7.49
C ALA A 553 -21.29 -18.02 -6.01
N TYR A 554 -21.12 -16.75 -5.56
CA TYR A 554 -21.26 -16.39 -4.17
C TYR A 554 -22.73 -16.20 -3.79
N GLU A 555 -23.18 -16.95 -2.80
CA GLU A 555 -24.55 -16.90 -2.28
C GLU A 555 -24.58 -16.18 -0.92
N PRO A 556 -24.90 -14.89 -0.87
CA PRO A 556 -24.82 -14.10 0.36
C PRO A 556 -25.80 -14.53 1.47
N GLU A 557 -26.90 -15.21 1.14
CA GLU A 557 -27.83 -15.77 2.13
C GLU A 557 -27.35 -17.10 2.73
N ALA A 558 -26.47 -17.81 2.03
CA ALA A 558 -25.86 -19.05 2.52
C ALA A 558 -24.64 -18.77 3.42
N ASP A 559 -24.09 -17.55 3.38
CA ASP A 559 -22.97 -17.12 4.22
C ASP A 559 -23.43 -16.81 5.65
N LEU A 560 -23.59 -17.85 6.46
CA LEU A 560 -24.11 -17.75 7.83
C LEU A 560 -23.29 -16.83 8.75
N PRO A 561 -21.97 -16.80 8.70
CA PRO A 561 -21.16 -15.85 9.47
C PRO A 561 -21.45 -14.37 9.15
N ASN A 562 -21.88 -14.08 7.92
CA ASN A 562 -22.24 -12.77 7.42
C ASN A 562 -23.73 -12.66 7.05
N THR A 563 -24.59 -13.32 7.81
CA THR A 563 -26.04 -13.36 7.53
C THR A 563 -26.66 -11.95 7.46
N PRO A 564 -27.46 -11.66 6.44
CA PRO A 564 -28.26 -10.43 6.36
C PRO A 564 -29.55 -10.50 7.19
N ASP A 565 -29.95 -11.70 7.62
CA ASP A 565 -31.17 -11.93 8.37
C ASP A 565 -31.04 -11.46 9.81
N SER A 566 -32.12 -10.98 10.40
CA SER A 566 -32.19 -10.52 11.78
C SER A 566 -32.92 -11.51 12.70
N VAL A 567 -32.68 -11.40 14.01
CA VAL A 567 -33.32 -12.25 15.04
C VAL A 567 -34.24 -11.38 15.88
N PHE A 568 -35.51 -11.73 15.89
CA PHE A 568 -36.55 -11.13 16.70
C PHE A 568 -37.05 -12.08 17.76
N CYS A 569 -37.72 -11.58 18.80
CA CYS A 569 -38.31 -12.42 19.87
C CYS A 569 -39.83 -12.25 19.94
N SER A 570 -40.53 -13.36 20.01
CA SER A 570 -41.97 -13.36 20.29
C SER A 570 -42.28 -14.43 21.32
N HIS A 571 -43.03 -14.08 22.36
CA HIS A 571 -43.43 -14.99 23.44
C HIS A 571 -42.24 -15.72 24.08
N GLY A 572 -41.05 -15.10 24.15
CA GLY A 572 -39.85 -15.67 24.73
C GLY A 572 -39.08 -16.64 23.82
N ALA A 573 -39.45 -16.77 22.56
CA ALA A 573 -38.72 -17.55 21.56
C ALA A 573 -38.13 -16.63 20.47
N GLY A 574 -36.84 -16.78 20.22
CA GLY A 574 -36.17 -16.10 19.10
C GLY A 574 -36.59 -16.74 17.76
N TYR A 575 -36.81 -15.91 16.76
CA TYR A 575 -37.09 -16.34 15.38
C TYR A 575 -36.36 -15.46 14.37
N THR A 576 -36.02 -16.05 13.23
CA THR A 576 -35.30 -15.33 12.18
C THR A 576 -36.31 -14.62 11.28
N VAL A 577 -36.02 -13.34 10.99
CA VAL A 577 -36.71 -12.53 9.98
C VAL A 577 -35.76 -12.33 8.82
N LYS A 578 -36.26 -12.62 7.63
CA LYS A 578 -35.49 -12.48 6.39
C LYS A 578 -35.15 -11.00 6.12
N TRP A 579 -33.99 -10.75 5.55
CA TRP A 579 -33.43 -9.44 5.33
C TRP A 579 -34.41 -8.45 4.65
N TYR A 580 -35.21 -8.92 3.70
CA TYR A 580 -36.22 -8.10 2.99
C TYR A 580 -37.43 -7.72 3.85
N ASP A 581 -37.72 -8.48 4.92
CA ASP A 581 -38.79 -8.19 5.87
C ASP A 581 -38.34 -7.42 7.11
N VAL A 582 -37.01 -7.31 7.35
CA VAL A 582 -36.44 -6.64 8.54
C VAL A 582 -36.88 -5.18 8.67
N PRO A 583 -36.89 -4.35 7.62
CA PRO A 583 -37.31 -2.95 7.75
C PRO A 583 -38.78 -2.81 8.22
N ALA A 584 -39.66 -3.71 7.79
CA ALA A 584 -41.07 -3.72 8.20
C ALA A 584 -41.26 -4.20 9.64
N ALA A 585 -40.40 -5.10 10.11
CA ALA A 585 -40.41 -5.70 11.44
C ALA A 585 -39.70 -4.86 12.50
N ALA A 586 -38.87 -3.89 12.10
CA ALA A 586 -38.07 -3.07 13.01
C ALA A 586 -38.92 -2.31 14.04
N HIS A 587 -38.41 -2.21 15.26
CA HIS A 587 -39.08 -1.57 16.39
C HIS A 587 -38.88 -0.04 16.37
N VAL A 588 -37.75 0.44 15.86
CA VAL A 588 -37.49 1.85 15.62
C VAL A 588 -37.92 2.18 14.19
N LYS A 589 -38.73 3.19 14.03
CA LYS A 589 -39.08 3.70 12.71
C LYS A 589 -38.28 4.97 12.46
N VAL A 590 -37.30 4.88 11.62
CA VAL A 590 -36.57 6.04 11.11
C VAL A 590 -37.41 6.62 9.99
N ASP A 591 -37.73 7.90 10.09
CA ASP A 591 -38.45 8.61 8.99
C ASP A 591 -37.47 8.73 7.80
N PRO A 592 -37.80 8.19 6.61
CA PRO A 592 -36.98 8.36 5.42
C PRO A 592 -36.70 9.82 5.07
N ALA A 593 -37.55 10.74 5.50
CA ALA A 593 -37.37 12.19 5.34
C ALA A 593 -36.29 12.75 6.30
N THR A 594 -35.92 12.04 7.35
CA THR A 594 -34.82 12.39 8.27
C THR A 594 -33.47 11.86 7.82
N PHE A 595 -33.38 11.15 6.70
CA PHE A 595 -32.16 10.79 6.06
C PHE A 595 -31.35 12.07 5.80
N ARG A 596 -30.47 12.38 6.74
CA ARG A 596 -29.57 13.53 6.63
C ARG A 596 -28.30 13.05 5.97
N PRO A 597 -28.00 13.51 4.73
CA PRO A 597 -26.67 13.31 4.19
C PRO A 597 -25.66 13.90 5.17
N TRP A 598 -24.62 13.16 5.44
CA TRP A 598 -23.52 13.60 6.31
C TRP A 598 -23.00 14.97 5.85
N ARG A 599 -22.76 15.88 6.79
CA ARG A 599 -22.16 17.19 6.53
C ARG A 599 -20.80 17.25 7.21
N ALA A 600 -19.85 17.99 6.63
CA ALA A 600 -18.51 18.18 7.19
C ALA A 600 -18.51 18.72 8.65
N ALA A 601 -19.58 19.42 9.05
CA ALA A 601 -19.79 19.85 10.44
C ALA A 601 -19.99 18.67 11.43
N ASP A 602 -20.37 17.49 10.94
CA ASP A 602 -20.58 16.31 11.79
C ASP A 602 -19.25 15.60 12.09
N ALA A 603 -18.16 15.97 11.40
CA ALA A 603 -16.81 15.45 11.63
C ALA A 603 -16.15 15.95 12.93
N GLU A 604 -16.57 17.10 13.47
CA GLU A 604 -16.02 17.67 14.70
C GLU A 604 -16.25 16.76 15.94
N PHE A 605 -17.21 15.83 15.85
CA PHE A 605 -17.52 14.90 16.92
C PHE A 605 -16.47 13.79 17.09
N PHE A 606 -15.63 13.51 16.08
CA PHE A 606 -14.65 12.43 16.08
C PHE A 606 -13.19 12.88 16.26
N GLY A 607 -12.92 14.18 16.34
CA GLY A 607 -11.57 14.74 16.54
C GLY A 607 -10.94 14.46 17.90
N HIS A 608 -11.57 13.67 18.77
CA HIS A 608 -11.13 13.34 20.12
C HIS A 608 -11.27 11.84 20.45
N MET A 609 -11.26 10.95 19.44
CA MET A 609 -11.12 9.50 19.65
C MET A 609 -9.76 9.01 19.21
#